data_d3070f4d2b1dc8fd4915611af4fc85c0
#
_entry.id   d3070f4d2b1dc8fd4915611af4fc85c0
#
_cell.length_a   1.000
_cell.length_b   1.000
_cell.length_c   1.000
_cell.angle_alpha   90.00
_cell.angle_beta   90.00
_cell.angle_gamma   90.00
#
_symmetry.space_group_name_H-M   'P 1'
#
loop_
_entity.id
_entity.type
_entity.pdbx_description
1 polymer ?
#
loop_
_entity_poly.entity_id
_entity_poly.type
_entity_poly.pdbx_seq_one_letter_code
_entity_poly.pdbx_strand_id
1 'polypeptide(L)'
;MLKALVFDFDGTLADTFQAVIDSVNDVQERYKFNRIDDPEPLRERHWYDIIRNELRIPFLRMPSFYRRVKRKAKARFLEAELFPELTDLLQALSRQFDVIILTSNHEKIVRSVLEEHSIEVDEIIGDVPIFRKASALTSMLKRRKLRTHELFYIGDEVRDIKACKKANVPVCAVTWGFHSKEFLRRAEPDYLIETPTELLQLVLALASSGRRRT
;
A
#
# COMPACT_ATOMS: atom_id res chain seq x y z
N MET A 1 -13.69 7.69 18.36
CA MET A 1 -12.88 6.49 18.67
C MET A 1 -12.54 5.81 17.35
N LEU A 2 -11.30 5.32 17.19
CA LEU A 2 -10.84 4.54 16.03
C LEU A 2 -11.65 3.24 15.92
N LYS A 3 -12.10 2.88 14.70
CA LYS A 3 -12.93 1.70 14.43
C LYS A 3 -12.36 0.80 13.35
N ALA A 4 -11.76 1.39 12.31
CA ALA A 4 -11.26 0.66 11.16
C ALA A 4 -9.82 1.04 10.81
N LEU A 5 -9.03 0.04 10.43
CA LEU A 5 -7.68 0.16 9.92
C LEU A 5 -7.70 -0.24 8.45
N VAL A 6 -7.16 0.60 7.60
CA VAL A 6 -7.05 0.33 6.17
C VAL A 6 -5.59 0.20 5.79
N PHE A 7 -5.20 -0.93 5.28
CA PHE A 7 -3.83 -1.20 4.83
C PHE A 7 -3.74 -1.20 3.31
N ASP A 8 -2.66 -0.62 2.77
CA ASP A 8 -2.21 -1.05 1.45
C ASP A 8 -1.67 -2.47 1.54
N PHE A 9 -1.48 -3.13 0.40
CA PHE A 9 -0.96 -4.49 0.37
C PHE A 9 0.50 -4.52 -0.08
N ASP A 10 0.76 -4.12 -1.32
CA ASP A 10 2.09 -4.17 -1.92
C ASP A 10 3.04 -3.17 -1.25
N GLY A 11 4.15 -3.62 -0.70
CA GLY A 11 5.11 -2.80 0.04
C GLY A 11 4.68 -2.43 1.46
N THR A 12 3.44 -2.68 1.84
CA THR A 12 2.93 -2.41 3.19
C THR A 12 2.78 -3.70 4.00
N LEU A 13 2.04 -4.67 3.49
CA LEU A 13 1.86 -6.00 4.08
C LEU A 13 2.78 -7.04 3.45
N ALA A 14 2.89 -7.06 2.13
CA ALA A 14 3.70 -8.00 1.38
C ALA A 14 4.95 -7.33 0.78
N ASP A 15 6.09 -8.02 0.88
CA ASP A 15 7.34 -7.58 0.25
C ASP A 15 7.31 -7.89 -1.25
N THR A 16 6.77 -6.95 -2.01
CA THR A 16 6.61 -7.09 -3.46
C THR A 16 7.51 -6.16 -4.26
N PHE A 17 8.42 -5.40 -3.61
CA PHE A 17 9.25 -4.43 -4.31
C PHE A 17 10.10 -5.07 -5.42
N GLN A 18 10.87 -6.11 -5.08
CA GLN A 18 11.71 -6.79 -6.06
C GLN A 18 10.87 -7.48 -7.15
N ALA A 19 9.73 -8.06 -6.79
CA ALA A 19 8.80 -8.67 -7.74
C ALA A 19 8.27 -7.68 -8.79
N VAL A 20 8.03 -6.43 -8.40
CA VAL A 20 7.66 -5.34 -9.32
C VAL A 20 8.82 -5.00 -10.24
N ILE A 21 10.03 -4.80 -9.72
CA ILE A 21 11.24 -4.49 -10.51
C ILE A 21 11.52 -5.56 -11.55
N ASP A 22 11.50 -6.84 -11.15
CA ASP A 22 11.71 -7.97 -12.05
C ASP A 22 10.64 -8.02 -13.16
N SER A 23 9.40 -7.72 -12.80
CA SER A 23 8.28 -7.70 -13.76
C SER A 23 8.36 -6.52 -14.74
N VAL A 24 8.94 -5.40 -14.31
CA VAL A 24 9.31 -4.28 -15.19
C VAL A 24 10.45 -4.72 -16.12
N ASN A 25 11.49 -5.33 -15.58
CA ASN A 25 12.63 -5.82 -16.37
C ASN A 25 12.22 -6.88 -17.41
N ASP A 26 11.25 -7.73 -17.12
CA ASP A 26 10.72 -8.74 -18.08
C ASP A 26 10.14 -8.14 -19.37
N VAL A 27 9.85 -6.87 -19.39
CA VAL A 27 9.28 -6.20 -20.56
C VAL A 27 10.23 -5.22 -21.23
N GLN A 28 11.47 -5.13 -20.77
CA GLN A 28 12.49 -4.19 -21.24
C GLN A 28 12.72 -4.23 -22.75
N GLU A 29 12.89 -5.41 -23.34
CA GLU A 29 13.15 -5.57 -24.76
C GLU A 29 12.00 -5.02 -25.62
N ARG A 30 10.76 -5.31 -25.21
CA ARG A 30 9.58 -4.85 -25.93
C ARG A 30 9.41 -3.35 -25.93
N TYR A 31 9.78 -2.71 -24.82
CA TYR A 31 9.63 -1.26 -24.63
C TYR A 31 10.93 -0.49 -24.85
N LYS A 32 12.04 -1.20 -25.06
CA LYS A 32 13.38 -0.66 -25.42
C LYS A 32 13.93 0.29 -24.37
N PHE A 33 13.94 -0.13 -23.12
CA PHE A 33 14.63 0.56 -22.02
C PHE A 33 15.74 -0.32 -21.43
N ASN A 34 16.67 0.27 -20.73
CA ASN A 34 17.74 -0.45 -20.06
C ASN A 34 17.21 -1.18 -18.83
N ARG A 35 17.77 -2.35 -18.53
CA ARG A 35 17.48 -3.08 -17.32
C ARG A 35 17.71 -2.18 -16.11
N ILE A 36 16.83 -2.32 -15.10
CA ILE A 36 17.02 -1.73 -13.78
C ILE A 36 17.85 -2.73 -12.98
N ASP A 37 19.14 -2.45 -12.79
CA ASP A 37 20.06 -3.29 -12.03
C ASP A 37 20.15 -2.83 -10.56
N ASP A 38 20.05 -1.52 -10.31
CA ASP A 38 19.97 -0.94 -8.98
C ASP A 38 18.63 -0.21 -8.80
N PRO A 39 17.68 -0.80 -8.07
CA PRO A 39 16.38 -0.19 -7.85
C PRO A 39 16.35 0.82 -6.68
N GLU A 40 17.36 0.89 -5.83
CA GLU A 40 17.34 1.75 -4.64
C GLU A 40 17.11 3.24 -4.95
N PRO A 41 17.71 3.85 -5.99
CA PRO A 41 17.42 5.25 -6.33
C PRO A 41 15.96 5.51 -6.72
N LEU A 42 15.22 4.46 -7.13
CA LEU A 42 13.81 4.58 -7.51
C LEU A 42 12.89 4.78 -6.30
N ARG A 43 13.33 4.40 -5.09
CA ARG A 43 12.58 4.61 -3.84
C ARG A 43 12.34 6.09 -3.51
N GLU A 44 13.08 7.00 -4.14
CA GLU A 44 12.92 8.45 -4.00
C GLU A 44 12.15 9.10 -5.15
N ARG A 45 11.43 8.32 -5.95
CA ARG A 45 10.74 8.81 -7.14
C ARG A 45 9.33 8.28 -7.26
N HIS A 46 8.45 9.07 -7.84
CA HIS A 46 7.12 8.59 -8.20
C HIS A 46 7.18 7.60 -9.37
N TRP A 47 6.41 6.54 -9.34
CA TRP A 47 6.31 5.57 -10.43
C TRP A 47 6.03 6.19 -11.79
N TYR A 48 5.21 7.24 -11.83
CA TYR A 48 4.93 7.96 -13.06
C TYR A 48 6.19 8.58 -13.66
N ASP A 49 7.04 9.18 -12.82
CA ASP A 49 8.28 9.81 -13.25
C ASP A 49 9.30 8.76 -13.69
N ILE A 50 9.38 7.62 -13.01
CA ILE A 50 10.20 6.49 -13.40
C ILE A 50 9.79 6.01 -14.80
N ILE A 51 8.51 5.71 -15.00
CA ILE A 51 8.01 5.20 -16.29
C ILE A 51 8.27 6.22 -17.43
N ARG A 52 8.06 7.49 -17.16
CA ARG A 52 8.17 8.53 -18.18
C ARG A 52 9.63 8.95 -18.46
N ASN A 53 10.40 9.19 -17.42
CA ASN A 53 11.69 9.86 -17.50
C ASN A 53 12.86 8.86 -17.56
N GLU A 54 12.79 7.78 -16.75
CA GLU A 54 13.85 6.75 -16.72
C GLU A 54 13.62 5.72 -17.85
N LEU A 55 12.43 5.10 -17.87
CA LEU A 55 12.10 4.07 -18.86
C LEU A 55 11.68 4.67 -20.21
N ARG A 56 11.45 5.97 -20.27
CA ARG A 56 11.07 6.72 -21.48
C ARG A 56 9.86 6.13 -22.22
N ILE A 57 8.90 5.58 -21.47
CA ILE A 57 7.68 5.00 -22.04
C ILE A 57 6.74 6.13 -22.50
N PRO A 58 6.40 6.22 -23.80
CA PRO A 58 5.47 7.21 -24.29
C PRO A 58 4.11 7.12 -23.62
N PHE A 59 3.45 8.25 -23.35
CA PHE A 59 2.17 8.32 -22.67
C PHE A 59 1.11 7.37 -23.26
N LEU A 60 1.00 7.31 -24.60
CA LEU A 60 0.08 6.41 -25.30
C LEU A 60 0.37 4.92 -25.07
N ARG A 61 1.59 4.56 -24.69
CA ARG A 61 2.00 3.18 -24.41
C ARG A 61 1.88 2.81 -22.92
N MET A 62 1.71 3.77 -22.02
CA MET A 62 1.63 3.52 -20.57
C MET A 62 0.53 2.51 -20.18
N PRO A 63 -0.71 2.55 -20.72
CA PRO A 63 -1.73 1.57 -20.37
C PRO A 63 -1.34 0.13 -20.79
N SER A 64 -0.70 -0.01 -21.94
CA SER A 64 -0.19 -1.29 -22.44
C SER A 64 0.97 -1.80 -21.60
N PHE A 65 1.90 -0.91 -21.22
CA PHE A 65 3.03 -1.20 -20.36
C PHE A 65 2.54 -1.70 -18.99
N TYR A 66 1.71 -0.91 -18.30
CA TYR A 66 1.16 -1.27 -16.99
C TYR A 66 0.45 -2.61 -16.98
N ARG A 67 -0.45 -2.86 -17.96
CA ARG A 67 -1.15 -4.14 -18.07
C ARG A 67 -0.20 -5.31 -18.27
N ARG A 68 0.89 -5.11 -19.00
CA ARG A 68 1.86 -6.17 -19.27
C ARG A 68 2.74 -6.45 -18.06
N VAL A 69 3.20 -5.42 -17.36
CA VAL A 69 3.93 -5.56 -16.08
C VAL A 69 3.04 -6.29 -15.07
N LYS A 70 1.79 -5.87 -14.89
CA LYS A 70 0.83 -6.51 -13.97
C LYS A 70 0.63 -8.01 -14.28
N ARG A 71 0.58 -8.37 -15.58
CA ARG A 71 0.49 -9.77 -15.99
C ARG A 71 1.74 -10.59 -15.64
N LYS A 72 2.92 -9.99 -15.76
CA LYS A 72 4.20 -10.61 -15.38
C LYS A 72 4.34 -10.75 -13.87
N ALA A 73 3.91 -9.75 -13.14
CA ALA A 73 3.96 -9.73 -11.68
C ALA A 73 3.03 -10.75 -11.02
N LYS A 74 1.97 -11.20 -11.71
CA LYS A 74 0.93 -12.04 -11.11
C LYS A 74 1.45 -13.29 -10.41
N ALA A 75 2.35 -14.04 -11.03
CA ALA A 75 2.92 -15.25 -10.43
C ALA A 75 3.77 -14.91 -9.20
N ARG A 76 4.63 -13.90 -9.33
CA ARG A 76 5.52 -13.44 -8.24
C ARG A 76 4.72 -12.90 -7.04
N PHE A 77 3.59 -12.26 -7.30
CA PHE A 77 2.73 -11.74 -6.21
C PHE A 77 2.00 -12.86 -5.44
N LEU A 78 1.75 -14.00 -6.07
CA LEU A 78 1.20 -15.18 -5.38
C LEU A 78 2.24 -15.85 -4.46
N GLU A 79 3.52 -15.66 -4.74
CA GLU A 79 4.64 -16.19 -3.98
C GLU A 79 5.25 -15.13 -3.03
N ALA A 80 4.58 -13.97 -2.90
CA ALA A 80 5.08 -12.87 -2.08
C ALA A 80 4.93 -13.18 -0.60
N GLU A 81 6.02 -13.03 0.14
CA GLU A 81 6.05 -13.15 1.59
C GLU A 81 5.50 -11.88 2.24
N LEU A 82 4.87 -12.03 3.39
CA LEU A 82 4.55 -10.89 4.24
C LEU A 82 5.81 -10.39 4.97
N PHE A 83 5.86 -9.11 5.22
CA PHE A 83 6.92 -8.58 6.07
C PHE A 83 6.89 -9.24 7.45
N PRO A 84 8.04 -9.51 8.08
CA PRO A 84 8.11 -10.10 9.41
C PRO A 84 7.22 -9.37 10.43
N GLU A 85 6.70 -10.08 11.41
CA GLU A 85 5.85 -9.59 12.49
C GLU A 85 4.45 -9.09 12.07
N LEU A 86 4.14 -8.92 10.76
CA LEU A 86 2.84 -8.40 10.34
C LEU A 86 1.69 -9.39 10.52
N THR A 87 1.96 -10.68 10.45
CA THR A 87 0.95 -11.71 10.74
C THR A 87 0.43 -11.56 12.17
N ASP A 88 1.32 -11.52 13.15
CA ASP A 88 0.96 -11.37 14.56
C ASP A 88 0.30 -10.02 14.83
N LEU A 89 0.81 -8.95 14.19
CA LEU A 89 0.24 -7.61 14.29
C LEU A 89 -1.21 -7.59 13.78
N LEU A 90 -1.47 -8.12 12.59
CA LEU A 90 -2.81 -8.14 12.01
C LEU A 90 -3.78 -8.97 12.86
N GLN A 91 -3.34 -10.12 13.37
CA GLN A 91 -4.13 -10.94 14.30
C GLN A 91 -4.44 -10.20 15.60
N ALA A 92 -3.50 -9.42 16.14
CA ALA A 92 -3.74 -8.62 17.34
C ALA A 92 -4.72 -7.47 17.08
N LEU A 93 -4.62 -6.80 15.93
CA LEU A 93 -5.47 -5.68 15.57
C LEU A 93 -6.88 -6.09 15.17
N SER A 94 -7.07 -7.21 14.47
CA SER A 94 -8.39 -7.71 14.05
C SER A 94 -9.32 -8.06 15.21
N ARG A 95 -8.78 -8.26 16.41
CA ARG A 95 -9.58 -8.47 17.62
C ARG A 95 -10.30 -7.22 18.13
N GLN A 96 -9.88 -6.04 17.68
CA GLN A 96 -10.35 -4.76 18.22
C GLN A 96 -10.85 -3.79 17.15
N PHE A 97 -10.42 -3.97 15.91
CA PHE A 97 -10.71 -3.07 14.80
C PHE A 97 -11.14 -3.85 13.57
N ASP A 98 -11.97 -3.26 12.75
CA ASP A 98 -12.17 -3.74 11.38
C ASP A 98 -10.88 -3.58 10.61
N VAL A 99 -10.30 -4.66 10.09
CA VAL A 99 -9.10 -4.65 9.24
C VAL A 99 -9.50 -4.76 7.79
N ILE A 100 -9.17 -3.75 7.01
CA ILE A 100 -9.55 -3.63 5.61
C ILE A 100 -8.30 -3.48 4.75
N ILE A 101 -8.26 -4.15 3.62
CA ILE A 101 -7.19 -3.96 2.63
C ILE A 101 -7.72 -3.14 1.46
N LEU A 102 -7.00 -2.10 1.07
CA LEU A 102 -7.31 -1.24 -0.07
C LEU A 102 -6.11 -1.15 -1.01
N THR A 103 -6.14 -1.91 -2.10
CA THR A 103 -4.99 -2.08 -2.97
C THR A 103 -5.30 -1.96 -4.46
N SER A 104 -4.27 -1.63 -5.25
CA SER A 104 -4.32 -1.73 -6.70
C SER A 104 -4.07 -3.15 -7.24
N ASN A 105 -3.69 -4.08 -6.38
CA ASN A 105 -3.50 -5.48 -6.73
C ASN A 105 -4.85 -6.19 -6.94
N HIS A 106 -4.83 -7.37 -7.56
CA HIS A 106 -6.04 -8.17 -7.75
C HIS A 106 -6.52 -8.75 -6.42
N GLU A 107 -7.81 -8.57 -6.11
CA GLU A 107 -8.40 -9.10 -4.88
C GLU A 107 -8.09 -10.58 -4.66
N LYS A 108 -8.17 -11.40 -5.72
CA LYS A 108 -7.90 -12.84 -5.65
C LYS A 108 -6.46 -13.17 -5.27
N ILE A 109 -5.49 -12.35 -5.69
CA ILE A 109 -4.07 -12.54 -5.32
C ILE A 109 -3.90 -12.23 -3.83
N VAL A 110 -4.40 -11.07 -3.41
CA VAL A 110 -4.34 -10.65 -2.01
C VAL A 110 -4.98 -11.69 -1.10
N ARG A 111 -6.17 -12.16 -1.45
CA ARG A 111 -6.89 -13.20 -0.71
C ARG A 111 -6.07 -14.49 -0.60
N SER A 112 -5.49 -14.96 -1.71
CA SER A 112 -4.67 -16.17 -1.73
C SER A 112 -3.45 -16.06 -0.81
N VAL A 113 -2.74 -14.92 -0.83
CA VAL A 113 -1.58 -14.70 0.05
C VAL A 113 -1.99 -14.66 1.52
N LEU A 114 -3.10 -13.98 1.85
CA LEU A 114 -3.58 -13.92 3.24
C LEU A 114 -4.03 -15.30 3.75
N GLU A 115 -4.72 -16.07 2.92
CA GLU A 115 -5.16 -17.45 3.23
C GLU A 115 -3.95 -18.36 3.51
N GLU A 116 -2.88 -18.26 2.72
CA GLU A 116 -1.63 -19.00 2.93
C GLU A 116 -1.00 -18.71 4.30
N HIS A 117 -1.10 -17.45 4.76
CA HIS A 117 -0.59 -17.01 6.06
C HIS A 117 -1.64 -17.11 7.19
N SER A 118 -2.79 -17.72 6.94
CA SER A 118 -3.89 -17.87 7.92
C SER A 118 -4.37 -16.54 8.53
N ILE A 119 -4.41 -15.48 7.69
CA ILE A 119 -4.86 -14.13 8.09
C ILE A 119 -6.27 -13.89 7.58
N GLU A 120 -7.17 -13.56 8.50
CA GLU A 120 -8.52 -13.11 8.20
C GLU A 120 -8.62 -11.60 8.32
N VAL A 121 -9.30 -10.97 7.34
CA VAL A 121 -9.59 -9.54 7.30
C VAL A 121 -11.06 -9.30 7.00
N ASP A 122 -11.61 -8.18 7.46
CA ASP A 122 -13.05 -7.88 7.31
C ASP A 122 -13.43 -7.58 5.85
N GLU A 123 -12.51 -6.99 5.08
CA GLU A 123 -12.79 -6.63 3.69
C GLU A 123 -11.49 -6.48 2.87
N ILE A 124 -11.54 -6.96 1.62
CA ILE A 124 -10.50 -6.68 0.63
C ILE A 124 -11.14 -5.88 -0.51
N ILE A 125 -10.63 -4.68 -0.76
CA ILE A 125 -11.00 -3.84 -1.88
C ILE A 125 -9.82 -3.81 -2.84
N GLY A 126 -9.79 -4.79 -3.72
CA GLY A 126 -8.76 -4.94 -4.76
C GLY A 126 -9.11 -4.23 -6.06
N ASP A 127 -8.20 -4.32 -7.02
CA ASP A 127 -8.35 -3.76 -8.36
C ASP A 127 -8.63 -2.24 -8.40
N VAL A 128 -8.29 -1.53 -7.34
CA VAL A 128 -8.48 -0.08 -7.26
C VAL A 128 -7.47 0.61 -8.18
N PRO A 129 -7.94 1.37 -9.18
CA PRO A 129 -7.02 2.13 -10.02
C PRO A 129 -6.12 3.06 -9.19
N ILE A 130 -4.83 3.12 -9.53
CA ILE A 130 -3.79 3.86 -8.78
C ILE A 130 -4.22 5.28 -8.38
N PHE A 131 -4.95 5.99 -9.26
CA PHE A 131 -5.40 7.37 -9.00
C PHE A 131 -6.77 7.46 -8.31
N ARG A 132 -7.37 6.33 -7.91
CA ARG A 132 -8.73 6.30 -7.33
C ARG A 132 -8.78 5.91 -5.85
N LYS A 133 -7.64 5.73 -5.17
CA LYS A 133 -7.63 5.41 -3.73
C LYS A 133 -8.41 6.45 -2.90
N ALA A 134 -8.27 7.76 -3.17
CA ALA A 134 -9.04 8.79 -2.47
C ALA A 134 -10.55 8.62 -2.63
N SER A 135 -11.02 8.32 -3.84
CA SER A 135 -12.45 8.07 -4.10
C SER A 135 -12.92 6.77 -3.43
N ALA A 136 -12.09 5.74 -3.41
CA ALA A 136 -12.38 4.48 -2.73
C ALA A 136 -12.52 4.68 -1.22
N LEU A 137 -11.61 5.44 -0.59
CA LEU A 137 -11.70 5.82 0.83
C LEU A 137 -12.99 6.60 1.13
N THR A 138 -13.31 7.61 0.32
CA THR A 138 -14.56 8.39 0.51
C THR A 138 -15.80 7.51 0.37
N SER A 139 -15.81 6.57 -0.59
CA SER A 139 -16.93 5.64 -0.78
C SER A 139 -17.05 4.65 0.36
N MET A 140 -15.92 4.15 0.90
CA MET A 140 -15.86 3.28 2.06
C MET A 140 -16.41 3.97 3.31
N LEU A 141 -15.98 5.20 3.59
CA LEU A 141 -16.48 5.99 4.72
C LEU A 141 -18.00 6.12 4.67
N LYS A 142 -18.56 6.47 3.49
CA LYS A 142 -20.01 6.58 3.30
C LYS A 142 -20.73 5.25 3.51
N ARG A 143 -20.26 4.18 2.89
CA ARG A 143 -20.87 2.84 2.95
C ARG A 143 -20.87 2.28 4.38
N ARG A 144 -19.76 2.44 5.10
CA ARG A 144 -19.61 1.98 6.47
C ARG A 144 -20.13 2.96 7.52
N LYS A 145 -20.62 4.13 7.10
CA LYS A 145 -21.09 5.21 7.97
C LYS A 145 -20.04 5.63 9.01
N LEU A 146 -18.76 5.66 8.58
CA LEU A 146 -17.64 6.08 9.40
C LEU A 146 -17.32 7.56 9.17
N ARG A 147 -16.87 8.22 10.24
CA ARG A 147 -16.24 9.54 10.17
C ARG A 147 -14.76 9.37 9.81
N THR A 148 -14.13 10.38 9.24
CA THR A 148 -12.74 10.31 8.78
C THR A 148 -11.76 9.92 9.89
N HIS A 149 -11.96 10.43 11.12
CA HIS A 149 -11.14 10.13 12.30
C HIS A 149 -11.43 8.75 12.94
N GLU A 150 -12.44 8.03 12.47
CA GLU A 150 -12.74 6.65 12.90
C GLU A 150 -12.03 5.62 12.02
N LEU A 151 -11.35 6.07 10.97
CA LEU A 151 -10.59 5.26 10.03
C LEU A 151 -9.13 5.74 10.03
N PHE A 152 -8.18 4.80 10.00
CA PHE A 152 -6.76 5.07 9.95
C PHE A 152 -6.14 4.28 8.81
N TYR A 153 -5.40 4.96 7.94
CA TYR A 153 -4.78 4.34 6.77
C TYR A 153 -3.30 4.07 7.02
N ILE A 154 -2.82 2.92 6.59
CA ILE A 154 -1.42 2.49 6.66
C ILE A 154 -0.94 2.17 5.24
N GLY A 155 0.15 2.80 4.79
CA GLY A 155 0.71 2.59 3.47
C GLY A 155 2.15 3.07 3.37
N ASP A 156 2.84 2.68 2.31
CA ASP A 156 4.27 2.88 2.12
C ASP A 156 4.62 3.82 0.96
N GLU A 157 3.62 4.39 0.30
CA GLU A 157 3.86 5.25 -0.85
C GLU A 157 3.33 6.69 -0.65
N VAL A 158 4.02 7.66 -1.26
CA VAL A 158 3.58 9.07 -1.29
C VAL A 158 2.18 9.23 -1.91
N ARG A 159 1.79 8.35 -2.82
CA ARG A 159 0.44 8.37 -3.42
C ARG A 159 -0.66 8.04 -2.40
N ASP A 160 -0.35 7.20 -1.41
CA ASP A 160 -1.27 6.87 -0.31
C ASP A 160 -1.49 8.09 0.59
N ILE A 161 -0.39 8.75 0.97
CA ILE A 161 -0.44 9.99 1.76
C ILE A 161 -1.30 11.05 1.03
N LYS A 162 -1.05 11.26 -0.27
CA LYS A 162 -1.85 12.20 -1.09
C LYS A 162 -3.32 11.81 -1.17
N ALA A 163 -3.62 10.51 -1.30
CA ALA A 163 -4.99 10.01 -1.35
C ALA A 163 -5.72 10.23 -0.02
N CYS A 164 -5.05 9.95 1.11
CA CYS A 164 -5.57 10.15 2.44
C CYS A 164 -5.80 11.64 2.77
N LYS A 165 -4.84 12.50 2.47
CA LYS A 165 -5.01 13.97 2.60
C LYS A 165 -6.23 14.47 1.82
N LYS A 166 -6.43 13.98 0.58
CA LYS A 166 -7.61 14.33 -0.24
C LYS A 166 -8.92 13.83 0.35
N ALA A 167 -8.91 12.70 1.04
CA ALA A 167 -10.08 12.11 1.70
C ALA A 167 -10.27 12.60 3.15
N ASN A 168 -9.38 13.43 3.68
CA ASN A 168 -9.28 13.84 5.07
C ASN A 168 -9.22 12.65 6.05
N VAL A 169 -8.51 11.59 5.67
CA VAL A 169 -8.28 10.39 6.47
C VAL A 169 -6.88 10.46 7.07
N PRO A 170 -6.71 10.24 8.39
CA PRO A 170 -5.39 10.14 9.00
C PRO A 170 -4.56 9.02 8.39
N VAL A 171 -3.26 9.27 8.14
CA VAL A 171 -2.37 8.34 7.47
C VAL A 171 -1.08 8.11 8.23
N CYS A 172 -0.71 6.84 8.36
CA CYS A 172 0.59 6.39 8.79
C CYS A 172 1.38 5.90 7.57
N ALA A 173 2.54 6.49 7.34
CA ALA A 173 3.49 5.99 6.37
C ALA A 173 4.46 5.02 7.03
N VAL A 174 4.67 3.86 6.39
CA VAL A 174 5.62 2.83 6.84
C VAL A 174 6.86 2.83 5.94
N THR A 175 8.05 2.67 6.54
CA THR A 175 9.32 2.91 5.82
C THR A 175 9.99 1.65 5.29
N TRP A 176 9.42 0.48 5.54
CA TRP A 176 9.96 -0.80 5.04
C TRP A 176 9.54 -1.15 3.61
N GLY A 177 8.60 -0.39 3.01
CA GLY A 177 8.04 -0.65 1.69
C GLY A 177 8.78 0.00 0.52
N PHE A 178 8.02 0.49 -0.48
CA PHE A 178 8.53 0.98 -1.75
C PHE A 178 9.30 2.29 -1.65
N HIS A 179 8.77 3.30 -0.95
CA HIS A 179 9.43 4.60 -0.86
C HIS A 179 10.36 4.70 0.34
N SER A 180 11.46 5.45 0.16
CA SER A 180 12.40 5.73 1.23
C SER A 180 11.76 6.57 2.34
N LYS A 181 12.27 6.42 3.56
CA LYS A 181 11.87 7.22 4.73
C LYS A 181 11.90 8.72 4.42
N GLU A 182 12.94 9.18 3.74
CA GLU A 182 13.11 10.59 3.43
C GLU A 182 12.08 11.09 2.43
N PHE A 183 11.76 10.28 1.42
CA PHE A 183 10.75 10.62 0.43
C PHE A 183 9.34 10.66 1.01
N LEU A 184 9.03 9.72 1.92
CA LEU A 184 7.76 9.70 2.66
C LEU A 184 7.64 10.92 3.59
N ARG A 185 8.72 11.26 4.31
CA ARG A 185 8.74 12.44 5.22
C ARG A 185 8.41 13.74 4.49
N ARG A 186 8.96 13.95 3.28
CA ARG A 186 8.67 15.13 2.45
C ARG A 186 7.19 15.23 2.04
N ALA A 187 6.46 14.13 2.05
CA ALA A 187 5.02 14.12 1.75
C ALA A 187 4.16 14.44 3.00
N GLU A 188 4.79 14.62 4.17
CA GLU A 188 4.16 15.01 5.44
C GLU A 188 2.98 14.10 5.82
N PRO A 189 3.18 12.79 6.06
CA PRO A 189 2.16 11.94 6.66
C PRO A 189 1.87 12.38 8.10
N ASP A 190 0.70 12.01 8.65
CA ASP A 190 0.40 12.29 10.05
C ASP A 190 1.34 11.52 11.00
N TYR A 191 1.75 10.32 10.58
CA TYR A 191 2.70 9.46 11.30
C TYR A 191 3.66 8.79 10.33
N LEU A 192 4.90 8.59 10.77
CA LEU A 192 5.96 7.90 10.04
C LEU A 192 6.60 6.86 10.95
N ILE A 193 6.51 5.59 10.58
CA ILE A 193 6.85 4.42 11.41
C ILE A 193 7.90 3.57 10.71
N GLU A 194 8.83 3.02 11.48
CA GLU A 194 9.95 2.22 10.95
C GLU A 194 9.80 0.72 11.20
N THR A 195 8.97 0.31 12.17
CA THR A 195 8.78 -1.09 12.52
C THR A 195 7.32 -1.46 12.75
N PRO A 196 6.91 -2.72 12.52
CA PRO A 196 5.57 -3.20 12.85
C PRO A 196 5.22 -3.05 14.34
N THR A 197 6.21 -3.22 15.23
CA THR A 197 6.02 -3.02 16.67
C THR A 197 5.64 -1.57 17.00
N GLU A 198 6.30 -0.57 16.40
CA GLU A 198 5.92 0.84 16.56
C GLU A 198 4.50 1.11 16.04
N LEU A 199 4.12 0.49 14.91
CA LEU A 199 2.77 0.61 14.37
C LEU A 199 1.72 0.09 15.36
N LEU A 200 1.94 -1.07 15.96
CA LEU A 200 1.03 -1.62 16.98
C LEU A 200 0.87 -0.66 18.15
N GLN A 201 1.99 -0.15 18.69
CA GLN A 201 1.99 0.80 19.81
C GLN A 201 1.21 2.07 19.46
N LEU A 202 1.42 2.63 18.27
CA LEU A 202 0.72 3.81 17.79
C LEU A 202 -0.79 3.58 17.72
N VAL A 203 -1.23 2.49 17.09
CA VAL A 203 -2.67 2.18 16.93
C VAL A 203 -3.34 2.04 18.29
N LEU A 204 -2.72 1.33 19.23
CA LEU A 204 -3.25 1.16 20.58
C LEU A 204 -3.32 2.47 21.35
N ALA A 205 -2.34 3.36 21.20
CA ALA A 205 -2.35 4.70 21.81
C ALA A 205 -3.47 5.58 21.24
N LEU A 206 -3.69 5.56 19.92
CA LEU A 206 -4.78 6.29 19.27
C LEU A 206 -6.17 5.80 19.71
N ALA A 207 -6.33 4.49 19.88
CA ALA A 207 -7.57 3.90 20.40
C ALA A 207 -7.85 4.33 21.84
N SER A 208 -6.83 4.37 22.70
CA SER A 208 -6.93 4.74 24.11
C SER A 208 -7.25 6.23 24.31
N SER A 209 -6.67 7.11 23.49
CA SER A 209 -6.90 8.56 23.57
C SER A 209 -8.33 8.95 23.21
N GLY A 210 -9.00 8.18 22.33
CA GLY A 210 -10.41 8.37 22.00
C GLY A 210 -11.38 7.99 23.14
N ARG A 211 -10.96 7.16 24.11
CA ARG A 211 -11.79 6.75 25.27
C ARG A 211 -11.85 7.80 26.37
N ARG A 212 -10.89 8.74 26.45
CA ARG A 212 -10.82 9.76 27.51
C ARG A 212 -11.63 11.04 27.24
N ARG A 213 -12.29 11.15 26.07
CA ARG A 213 -13.03 12.36 25.68
C ARG A 213 -14.56 12.13 25.65
N THR A 214 -15.05 11.04 26.19
CA THR A 214 -16.48 10.77 26.44
C THR A 214 -16.75 10.71 27.94
#